data_73fdfad3f9832ca72f51e1431f7f3e92
#
_entry.id   73fdfad3f9832ca72f51e1431f7f3e92
#
_cell.length_a   1.000
_cell.length_b   1.000
_cell.length_c   1.000
_cell.angle_alpha   90.00
_cell.angle_beta   90.00
_cell.angle_gamma   90.00
#
_symmetry.space_group_name_H-M   'P 1'
#
loop_
_entity.id
_entity.type
_entity.pdbx_description
1 polymer ?
#
loop_
_entity_poly.entity_id
_entity_poly.type
_entity_poly.pdbx_seq_one_letter_code
_entity_poly.pdbx_strand_id
1 'polypeptide(L)'
;MTFKEKALALHYDLGGKIEVVTRAPLETREELSLAYTPGVAEPCLEIAKDYSKSFQLTRRGKMVAVIANGTAVLGLGDIGAAAAMPVMEGKCALFKKFGDVDAFPICIDSHDTDEIVNTAYLISKSFGGINLEDIAAPQCFEVERRLKEMCDIPVFHDDQHGTAIVVCAALLNAVKLTGKKMGELKIVINGDGAAGTAIAKLILKMNFGEVIVCGLYGMLSRDMEDLNPARRELANMTNPKMLRGDVREALKGADALVGVSAPGVITRDMVAGMNDGIVFAMANPVPEIMPEEALAGGAKVVGTGRSDYHNQINNVLVFPGIFKGALKARARAITDEMREAAARAVASIVSN
;
A
#
# COMPACT_ATOMS: atom_id res chain seq x y z
N MET A 1 28.87 -4.64 -15.29
CA MET A 1 27.52 -5.13 -14.94
C MET A 1 26.57 -3.95 -14.81
N THR A 2 25.48 -3.96 -15.56
CA THR A 2 24.38 -3.01 -15.43
C THR A 2 23.65 -3.22 -14.09
N PHE A 3 22.80 -2.27 -13.68
CA PHE A 3 21.97 -2.43 -12.48
C PHE A 3 21.08 -3.69 -12.56
N LYS A 4 20.52 -3.98 -13.74
CA LYS A 4 19.69 -5.18 -14.00
C LYS A 4 20.46 -6.47 -13.79
N GLU A 5 21.69 -6.55 -14.32
CA GLU A 5 22.55 -7.71 -14.15
C GLU A 5 22.97 -7.91 -12.68
N LYS A 6 23.27 -6.82 -11.96
CA LYS A 6 23.57 -6.87 -10.52
C LYS A 6 22.39 -7.36 -9.69
N ALA A 7 21.18 -6.88 -10.01
CA ALA A 7 19.95 -7.31 -9.33
C ALA A 7 19.69 -8.80 -9.55
N LEU A 8 19.85 -9.30 -10.78
CA LEU A 8 19.67 -10.71 -11.09
C LEU A 8 20.73 -11.59 -10.39
N ALA A 9 22.02 -11.19 -10.44
CA ALA A 9 23.10 -11.87 -9.75
C ALA A 9 22.82 -11.99 -8.24
N LEU A 10 22.42 -10.90 -7.60
CA LEU A 10 22.05 -10.90 -6.17
C LEU A 10 20.99 -11.96 -5.84
N HIS A 11 19.95 -12.10 -6.69
CA HIS A 11 18.89 -13.08 -6.44
C HIS A 11 19.35 -14.52 -6.61
N TYR A 12 20.26 -14.79 -7.57
CA TYR A 12 20.89 -16.11 -7.71
C TYR A 12 21.81 -16.43 -6.52
N ASP A 13 22.62 -15.47 -6.08
CA ASP A 13 23.56 -15.65 -4.97
C ASP A 13 22.85 -15.91 -3.65
N LEU A 14 21.73 -15.22 -3.40
CA LEU A 14 20.95 -15.38 -2.16
C LEU A 14 20.10 -16.67 -2.15
N GLY A 15 19.61 -17.13 -3.31
CA GLY A 15 18.64 -18.21 -3.38
C GLY A 15 17.31 -17.93 -2.67
N GLY A 16 16.99 -16.65 -2.46
CA GLY A 16 15.84 -16.13 -1.69
C GLY A 16 16.25 -15.04 -0.72
N LYS A 17 15.30 -14.20 -0.27
CA LYS A 17 15.57 -13.03 0.60
C LYS A 17 15.19 -13.26 2.05
N ILE A 18 14.55 -14.37 2.35
CA ILE A 18 14.07 -14.71 3.70
C ILE A 18 14.51 -16.12 4.07
N GLU A 19 14.67 -16.35 5.36
CA GLU A 19 14.91 -17.67 5.96
C GLU A 19 14.10 -17.82 7.24
N VAL A 20 13.89 -19.06 7.68
CA VAL A 20 13.24 -19.38 8.96
C VAL A 20 14.31 -19.90 9.91
N VAL A 21 14.41 -19.26 11.07
CA VAL A 21 15.36 -19.66 12.13
C VAL A 21 14.59 -20.10 13.37
N THR A 22 15.10 -21.15 14.05
CA THR A 22 14.55 -21.56 15.35
C THR A 22 14.83 -20.52 16.44
N ARG A 23 13.88 -20.37 17.36
CA ARG A 23 14.04 -19.57 18.59
C ARG A 23 14.09 -20.47 19.84
N ALA A 24 13.63 -21.70 19.70
CA ALA A 24 13.69 -22.66 20.79
C ALA A 24 15.11 -23.23 20.93
N PRO A 25 15.64 -23.37 22.15
CA PRO A 25 16.81 -24.16 22.38
C PRO A 25 16.47 -25.64 22.14
N LEU A 26 17.28 -26.35 21.38
CA LEU A 26 17.06 -27.75 20.99
C LEU A 26 18.37 -28.59 21.15
N GLU A 27 19.25 -28.18 22.07
CA GLU A 27 20.57 -28.77 22.25
C GLU A 27 20.55 -30.03 23.16
N THR A 28 19.56 -30.12 24.03
CA THR A 28 19.44 -31.23 24.99
C THR A 28 18.14 -32.02 24.79
N ARG A 29 18.09 -33.24 25.31
CA ARG A 29 16.86 -34.07 25.31
C ARG A 29 15.72 -33.41 26.08
N GLU A 30 16.04 -32.75 27.16
CA GLU A 30 15.04 -32.04 27.97
C GLU A 30 14.44 -30.86 27.18
N GLU A 31 15.26 -30.01 26.59
CA GLU A 31 14.82 -28.90 25.73
C GLU A 31 13.98 -29.37 24.55
N LEU A 32 14.38 -30.46 23.89
CA LEU A 32 13.60 -31.07 22.80
C LEU A 32 12.23 -31.56 23.33
N SER A 33 12.20 -32.19 24.51
CA SER A 33 10.95 -32.70 25.11
C SER A 33 10.02 -31.56 25.54
N LEU A 34 10.55 -30.44 26.00
CA LEU A 34 9.79 -29.23 26.33
C LEU A 34 9.26 -28.52 25.09
N ALA A 35 10.10 -28.38 24.06
CA ALA A 35 9.77 -27.64 22.85
C ALA A 35 8.84 -28.43 21.90
N TYR A 36 8.85 -29.74 21.94
CA TYR A 36 8.04 -30.62 21.08
C TYR A 36 7.33 -31.69 21.90
N THR A 37 7.58 -32.97 21.72
CA THR A 37 6.87 -34.05 22.39
C THR A 37 7.60 -34.52 23.64
N PRO A 38 6.98 -34.60 24.83
CA PRO A 38 5.55 -34.43 25.12
C PRO A 38 5.11 -32.99 25.52
N GLY A 39 6.04 -32.10 25.84
CA GLY A 39 5.76 -30.80 26.47
C GLY A 39 4.82 -29.89 25.68
N VAL A 40 4.84 -29.96 24.33
CA VAL A 40 4.00 -29.15 23.45
C VAL A 40 2.48 -29.36 23.66
N ALA A 41 2.07 -30.46 24.32
CA ALA A 41 0.66 -30.72 24.62
C ALA A 41 0.07 -29.62 25.55
N GLU A 42 0.85 -29.11 26.50
CA GLU A 42 0.35 -28.10 27.46
C GLU A 42 -0.05 -26.78 26.79
N PRO A 43 0.79 -26.11 25.98
CA PRO A 43 0.33 -24.91 25.27
C PRO A 43 -0.82 -25.19 24.28
N CYS A 44 -0.92 -26.37 23.66
CA CYS A 44 -2.06 -26.74 22.84
C CYS A 44 -3.35 -26.77 23.65
N LEU A 45 -3.36 -27.40 24.85
CA LEU A 45 -4.51 -27.44 25.72
C LEU A 45 -4.91 -26.04 26.24
N GLU A 46 -3.93 -25.19 26.54
CA GLU A 46 -4.20 -23.83 26.97
C GLU A 46 -4.85 -22.99 25.83
N ILE A 47 -4.39 -23.12 24.60
CA ILE A 47 -4.99 -22.45 23.43
C ILE A 47 -6.39 -23.00 23.14
N ALA A 48 -6.61 -24.31 23.31
CA ALA A 48 -7.93 -24.93 23.13
C ALA A 48 -8.96 -24.39 24.12
N LYS A 49 -8.55 -24.08 25.36
CA LYS A 49 -9.40 -23.46 26.37
C LYS A 49 -9.63 -21.96 26.12
N ASP A 50 -8.61 -21.26 25.67
CA ASP A 50 -8.63 -19.82 25.41
C ASP A 50 -7.83 -19.51 24.13
N TYR A 51 -8.55 -19.38 23.01
CA TYR A 51 -7.99 -19.08 21.70
C TYR A 51 -7.09 -17.82 21.71
N SER A 52 -7.36 -16.84 22.58
CA SER A 52 -6.57 -15.62 22.65
C SER A 52 -5.10 -15.88 23.02
N LYS A 53 -4.82 -16.97 23.73
CA LYS A 53 -3.47 -17.40 24.11
C LYS A 53 -2.61 -17.81 22.91
N SER A 54 -3.22 -18.12 21.75
CA SER A 54 -2.47 -18.40 20.52
C SER A 54 -1.53 -17.27 20.13
N PHE A 55 -1.89 -16.03 20.41
CA PHE A 55 -1.04 -14.84 20.13
C PHE A 55 0.15 -14.69 21.08
N GLN A 56 0.14 -15.39 22.22
CA GLN A 56 1.19 -15.36 23.24
C GLN A 56 2.06 -16.62 23.21
N LEU A 57 1.42 -17.79 23.09
CA LEU A 57 2.06 -19.10 23.15
C LEU A 57 2.64 -19.56 21.80
N THR A 58 2.33 -18.84 20.72
CA THR A 58 2.90 -19.08 19.39
C THR A 58 3.48 -17.79 18.81
N ARG A 59 4.17 -17.90 17.67
CA ARG A 59 4.67 -16.73 16.95
C ARG A 59 3.58 -15.94 16.23
N ARG A 60 2.36 -16.47 16.17
CA ARG A 60 1.19 -15.89 15.50
C ARG A 60 1.04 -14.39 15.74
N GLY A 61 1.20 -13.92 16.98
CA GLY A 61 1.07 -12.52 17.36
C GLY A 61 2.07 -11.55 16.70
N LYS A 62 3.08 -12.07 16.00
CA LYS A 62 4.11 -11.30 15.27
C LYS A 62 4.22 -11.70 13.81
N MET A 63 3.31 -12.53 13.30
CA MET A 63 3.36 -13.04 11.94
C MET A 63 2.33 -12.37 11.04
N VAL A 64 2.74 -12.03 9.81
CA VAL A 64 1.88 -11.46 8.76
C VAL A 64 1.96 -12.34 7.51
N ALA A 65 0.81 -12.70 6.94
CA ALA A 65 0.75 -13.26 5.60
C ALA A 65 0.79 -12.13 4.58
N VAL A 66 1.76 -12.14 3.67
CA VAL A 66 1.80 -11.26 2.48
C VAL A 66 1.19 -12.04 1.33
N ILE A 67 -0.07 -11.72 1.03
CA ILE A 67 -0.89 -12.48 0.05
C ILE A 67 -0.99 -11.69 -1.24
N ALA A 68 -0.63 -12.34 -2.35
CA ALA A 68 -0.69 -11.81 -3.70
C ALA A 68 -1.20 -12.88 -4.68
N ASN A 69 -1.69 -12.47 -5.84
CA ASN A 69 -1.89 -13.38 -6.98
C ASN A 69 -1.07 -12.99 -8.22
N GLY A 70 -0.30 -11.90 -8.11
CA GLY A 70 0.61 -11.46 -9.18
C GLY A 70 -0.08 -10.81 -10.38
N THR A 71 -1.32 -10.33 -10.22
CA THR A 71 -2.10 -9.71 -11.32
C THR A 71 -1.84 -8.22 -11.50
N ALA A 72 -1.16 -7.55 -10.55
CA ALA A 72 -0.86 -6.13 -10.60
C ALA A 72 0.57 -5.80 -10.15
N VAL A 73 1.55 -6.62 -10.56
CA VAL A 73 2.94 -6.43 -10.18
C VAL A 73 3.50 -5.16 -10.81
N LEU A 74 4.12 -4.35 -9.99
CA LEU A 74 4.59 -3.00 -10.26
C LEU A 74 5.29 -2.84 -11.63
N GLY A 75 4.65 -2.14 -12.56
CA GLY A 75 5.17 -1.89 -13.92
C GLY A 75 5.23 -3.08 -14.85
N LEU A 76 4.86 -4.30 -14.37
CA LEU A 76 4.88 -5.54 -15.15
C LEU A 76 3.47 -6.05 -15.46
N GLY A 77 2.47 -5.64 -14.65
CA GLY A 77 1.09 -6.09 -14.80
C GLY A 77 0.87 -7.50 -14.29
N ASP A 78 0.06 -8.29 -14.99
CA ASP A 78 -0.23 -9.68 -14.66
C ASP A 78 0.90 -10.59 -15.14
N ILE A 79 1.72 -11.04 -14.19
CA ILE A 79 2.84 -11.97 -14.43
C ILE A 79 2.65 -13.30 -13.69
N GLY A 80 1.56 -13.45 -12.96
CA GLY A 80 1.18 -14.66 -12.22
C GLY A 80 1.91 -14.84 -10.89
N ALA A 81 1.39 -15.76 -10.09
CA ALA A 81 1.78 -16.00 -8.71
C ALA A 81 3.27 -16.33 -8.54
N ALA A 82 3.80 -17.25 -9.35
CA ALA A 82 5.19 -17.68 -9.22
C ALA A 82 6.20 -16.55 -9.53
N ALA A 83 5.91 -15.74 -10.55
CA ALA A 83 6.79 -14.63 -10.92
C ALA A 83 6.69 -13.43 -9.97
N ALA A 84 5.62 -13.31 -9.19
CA ALA A 84 5.47 -12.31 -8.13
C ALA A 84 6.29 -12.62 -6.87
N MET A 85 6.71 -13.87 -6.66
CA MET A 85 7.42 -14.33 -5.46
C MET A 85 8.62 -13.45 -5.07
N PRO A 86 9.52 -13.02 -5.99
CA PRO A 86 10.65 -12.17 -5.62
C PRO A 86 10.24 -10.81 -5.03
N VAL A 87 9.10 -10.25 -5.45
CA VAL A 87 8.56 -9.00 -4.89
C VAL A 87 8.04 -9.26 -3.49
N MET A 88 7.27 -10.34 -3.30
CA MET A 88 6.68 -10.71 -2.00
C MET A 88 7.75 -11.05 -0.95
N GLU A 89 8.83 -11.74 -1.33
CA GLU A 89 9.99 -11.94 -0.44
C GLU A 89 10.66 -10.62 -0.07
N GLY A 90 10.79 -9.69 -1.02
CA GLY A 90 11.28 -8.35 -0.76
C GLY A 90 10.42 -7.63 0.28
N LYS A 91 9.09 -7.71 0.13
CA LYS A 91 8.12 -7.18 1.09
C LYS A 91 8.32 -7.77 2.48
N CYS A 92 8.46 -9.09 2.58
CA CYS A 92 8.70 -9.80 3.84
C CYS A 92 10.02 -9.37 4.50
N ALA A 93 11.09 -9.22 3.73
CA ALA A 93 12.37 -8.73 4.22
C ALA A 93 12.27 -7.31 4.80
N LEU A 94 11.50 -6.41 4.14
CA LEU A 94 11.24 -5.05 4.63
C LEU A 94 10.39 -5.06 5.93
N PHE A 95 9.37 -5.92 6.02
CA PHE A 95 8.61 -6.15 7.26
C PHE A 95 9.54 -6.52 8.42
N LYS A 96 10.45 -7.46 8.18
CA LYS A 96 11.41 -7.89 9.20
C LYS A 96 12.37 -6.79 9.56
N LYS A 97 13.01 -6.15 8.58
CA LYS A 97 14.08 -5.16 8.79
C LYS A 97 13.59 -3.93 9.52
N PHE A 98 12.43 -3.38 9.16
CA PHE A 98 11.94 -2.11 9.67
C PHE A 98 10.85 -2.24 10.74
N GLY A 99 10.11 -3.35 10.74
CA GLY A 99 9.01 -3.59 11.66
C GLY A 99 9.33 -4.59 12.79
N ASP A 100 10.35 -5.43 12.64
CA ASP A 100 10.54 -6.67 13.43
C ASP A 100 9.27 -7.54 13.40
N VAL A 101 8.63 -7.62 12.24
CA VAL A 101 7.47 -8.45 11.94
C VAL A 101 7.93 -9.62 11.08
N ASP A 102 7.58 -10.83 11.46
CA ASP A 102 7.86 -12.03 10.68
C ASP A 102 6.78 -12.18 9.61
N ALA A 103 7.13 -11.92 8.37
CA ALA A 103 6.19 -11.98 7.25
C ALA A 103 6.51 -13.15 6.33
N PHE A 104 5.45 -13.75 5.75
CA PHE A 104 5.55 -14.90 4.87
C PHE A 104 4.85 -14.63 3.55
N PRO A 105 5.52 -14.85 2.41
CA PRO A 105 4.92 -14.68 1.09
C PRO A 105 3.97 -15.85 0.79
N ILE A 106 2.75 -15.53 0.41
CA ILE A 106 1.72 -16.49 -0.01
C ILE A 106 1.19 -16.04 -1.37
N CYS A 107 1.75 -16.60 -2.43
CA CYS A 107 1.31 -16.30 -3.80
C CYS A 107 0.27 -17.34 -4.23
N ILE A 108 -0.99 -16.90 -4.41
CA ILE A 108 -2.13 -17.75 -4.77
C ILE A 108 -2.26 -17.76 -6.30
N ASP A 109 -2.13 -18.92 -6.90
CA ASP A 109 -2.24 -19.10 -8.36
C ASP A 109 -3.71 -19.21 -8.77
N SER A 110 -4.42 -18.10 -8.66
CA SER A 110 -5.82 -17.98 -9.06
C SER A 110 -6.22 -16.55 -9.39
N HIS A 111 -7.14 -16.42 -10.38
CA HIS A 111 -7.85 -15.19 -10.70
C HIS A 111 -9.28 -15.18 -10.15
N ASP A 112 -9.69 -16.26 -9.50
CA ASP A 112 -11.02 -16.35 -8.90
C ASP A 112 -11.04 -15.71 -7.51
N THR A 113 -11.96 -14.75 -7.32
CA THR A 113 -12.11 -14.02 -6.05
C THR A 113 -12.49 -14.93 -4.89
N ASP A 114 -13.33 -15.94 -5.13
CA ASP A 114 -13.79 -16.87 -4.08
C ASP A 114 -12.63 -17.77 -3.63
N GLU A 115 -11.81 -18.25 -4.55
CA GLU A 115 -10.64 -19.06 -4.24
C GLU A 115 -9.61 -18.25 -3.43
N ILE A 116 -9.34 -17.01 -3.84
CA ILE A 116 -8.40 -16.13 -3.12
C ILE A 116 -8.90 -15.85 -1.70
N VAL A 117 -10.17 -15.46 -1.56
CA VAL A 117 -10.77 -15.13 -0.26
C VAL A 117 -10.81 -16.36 0.64
N ASN A 118 -11.26 -17.52 0.13
CA ASN A 118 -11.34 -18.75 0.90
C ASN A 118 -9.95 -19.23 1.35
N THR A 119 -8.96 -19.21 0.47
CA THR A 119 -7.59 -19.60 0.80
C THR A 119 -7.01 -18.69 1.89
N ALA A 120 -7.11 -17.37 1.73
CA ALA A 120 -6.62 -16.40 2.70
C ALA A 120 -7.33 -16.55 4.06
N TYR A 121 -8.65 -16.76 4.06
CA TYR A 121 -9.42 -16.97 5.29
C TYR A 121 -9.00 -18.25 6.02
N LEU A 122 -8.89 -19.37 5.30
CA LEU A 122 -8.54 -20.67 5.91
C LEU A 122 -7.18 -20.65 6.60
N ILE A 123 -6.18 -19.95 6.04
CA ILE A 123 -4.85 -19.82 6.64
C ILE A 123 -4.75 -18.72 7.70
N SER A 124 -5.74 -17.84 7.81
CA SER A 124 -5.70 -16.64 8.67
C SER A 124 -5.43 -16.96 10.14
N LYS A 125 -5.82 -18.16 10.60
CA LYS A 125 -5.60 -18.59 12.00
C LYS A 125 -4.13 -18.82 12.35
N SER A 126 -3.25 -18.90 11.37
CA SER A 126 -1.80 -19.01 11.57
C SER A 126 -1.12 -17.64 11.71
N PHE A 127 -1.81 -16.54 11.42
CA PHE A 127 -1.23 -15.21 11.34
C PHE A 127 -1.90 -14.23 12.30
N GLY A 128 -1.19 -13.15 12.64
CA GLY A 128 -1.70 -12.02 13.39
C GLY A 128 -2.21 -10.88 12.52
N GLY A 129 -1.95 -10.93 11.21
CA GLY A 129 -2.43 -9.96 10.22
C GLY A 129 -2.25 -10.47 8.79
N ILE A 130 -2.96 -9.86 7.86
CA ILE A 130 -2.85 -10.12 6.42
C ILE A 130 -2.53 -8.81 5.69
N ASN A 131 -1.43 -8.81 4.94
CA ASN A 131 -1.10 -7.80 3.95
C ASN A 131 -1.48 -8.32 2.57
N LEU A 132 -2.42 -7.68 1.91
CA LEU A 132 -2.74 -7.93 0.50
C LEU A 132 -1.82 -7.09 -0.38
N GLU A 133 -1.31 -7.69 -1.45
CA GLU A 133 -0.33 -7.08 -2.36
C GLU A 133 -0.57 -7.53 -3.79
N ASP A 134 -0.32 -6.67 -4.77
CA ASP A 134 -0.30 -6.99 -6.21
C ASP A 134 -1.56 -7.74 -6.72
N ILE A 135 -2.75 -7.40 -6.18
CA ILE A 135 -4.05 -7.87 -6.66
C ILE A 135 -4.70 -6.74 -7.45
N ALA A 136 -5.02 -7.00 -8.72
CA ALA A 136 -5.55 -5.98 -9.62
C ALA A 136 -6.94 -5.46 -9.21
N ALA A 137 -7.20 -4.16 -9.47
CA ALA A 137 -8.54 -3.61 -9.41
C ALA A 137 -9.38 -4.08 -10.62
N PRO A 138 -10.69 -4.33 -10.46
CA PRO A 138 -11.50 -4.10 -9.25
C PRO A 138 -11.50 -5.24 -8.22
N GLN A 139 -10.88 -6.39 -8.53
CA GLN A 139 -10.89 -7.59 -7.69
C GLN A 139 -10.36 -7.33 -6.27
N CYS A 140 -9.30 -6.55 -6.14
CA CYS A 140 -8.67 -6.23 -4.86
C CYS A 140 -9.63 -5.60 -3.84
N PHE A 141 -10.60 -4.81 -4.28
CA PHE A 141 -11.60 -4.19 -3.41
C PHE A 141 -12.51 -5.24 -2.76
N GLU A 142 -12.98 -6.20 -3.56
CA GLU A 142 -13.86 -7.25 -3.08
C GLU A 142 -13.13 -8.24 -2.17
N VAL A 143 -11.91 -8.63 -2.55
CA VAL A 143 -11.06 -9.50 -1.74
C VAL A 143 -10.82 -8.87 -0.36
N GLU A 144 -10.42 -7.61 -0.31
CA GLU A 144 -10.15 -6.91 0.94
C GLU A 144 -11.43 -6.77 1.79
N ARG A 145 -12.54 -6.34 1.19
CA ARG A 145 -13.82 -6.17 1.88
C ARG A 145 -14.26 -7.46 2.57
N ARG A 146 -14.30 -8.56 1.83
CA ARG A 146 -14.72 -9.86 2.35
C ARG A 146 -13.80 -10.38 3.45
N LEU A 147 -12.50 -10.29 3.27
CA LEU A 147 -11.56 -10.74 4.31
C LEU A 147 -11.65 -9.90 5.58
N LYS A 148 -11.90 -8.59 5.50
CA LYS A 148 -12.15 -7.73 6.67
C LYS A 148 -13.40 -8.15 7.45
N GLU A 149 -14.43 -8.65 6.77
CA GLU A 149 -15.65 -9.13 7.40
C GLU A 149 -15.48 -10.53 8.04
N MET A 150 -14.69 -11.40 7.39
CA MET A 150 -14.53 -12.79 7.78
C MET A 150 -13.43 -13.02 8.83
N CYS A 151 -12.37 -12.22 8.82
CA CYS A 151 -11.21 -12.43 9.68
C CYS A 151 -11.32 -11.67 11.02
N ASP A 152 -10.76 -12.27 12.07
CA ASP A 152 -10.61 -11.64 13.41
C ASP A 152 -9.25 -10.94 13.61
N ILE A 153 -8.48 -10.80 12.53
CA ILE A 153 -7.17 -10.15 12.47
C ILE A 153 -7.21 -9.03 11.42
N PRO A 154 -6.32 -8.02 11.53
CA PRO A 154 -6.29 -6.92 10.56
C PRO A 154 -5.94 -7.42 9.16
N VAL A 155 -6.73 -6.97 8.19
CA VAL A 155 -6.50 -7.13 6.75
C VAL A 155 -6.27 -5.75 6.16
N PHE A 156 -5.20 -5.60 5.38
CA PHE A 156 -4.77 -4.31 4.86
C PHE A 156 -4.13 -4.50 3.47
N HIS A 157 -4.66 -3.80 2.49
CA HIS A 157 -4.11 -3.81 1.12
C HIS A 157 -3.12 -2.65 0.98
N ASP A 158 -1.84 -2.97 0.87
CA ASP A 158 -0.80 -1.94 0.92
C ASP A 158 -0.77 -1.03 -0.30
N ASP A 159 -1.01 -1.56 -1.51
CA ASP A 159 -1.10 -0.75 -2.74
C ASP A 159 -2.22 0.30 -2.68
N GLN A 160 -3.27 0.03 -1.91
CA GLN A 160 -4.32 0.98 -1.64
C GLN A 160 -3.94 1.92 -0.50
N HIS A 161 -3.84 1.36 0.70
CA HIS A 161 -3.83 2.13 1.94
C HIS A 161 -2.44 2.61 2.35
N GLY A 162 -1.39 1.80 2.13
CA GLY A 162 -0.01 2.23 2.37
C GLY A 162 0.38 3.39 1.48
N THR A 163 0.02 3.29 0.19
CA THR A 163 0.21 4.35 -0.79
C THR A 163 -0.58 5.61 -0.42
N ALA A 164 -1.85 5.47 0.00
CA ALA A 164 -2.65 6.62 0.43
C ALA A 164 -2.05 7.32 1.66
N ILE A 165 -1.59 6.57 2.65
CA ILE A 165 -0.98 7.11 3.87
C ILE A 165 0.29 7.89 3.55
N VAL A 166 1.21 7.34 2.75
CA VAL A 166 2.47 8.02 2.42
C VAL A 166 2.26 9.25 1.56
N VAL A 167 1.30 9.22 0.62
CA VAL A 167 0.92 10.40 -0.18
C VAL A 167 0.34 11.49 0.70
N CYS A 168 -0.57 11.17 1.63
CA CYS A 168 -1.11 12.15 2.58
C CYS A 168 -0.03 12.71 3.50
N ALA A 169 0.94 11.88 3.95
CA ALA A 169 2.08 12.36 4.73
C ALA A 169 2.95 13.36 3.94
N ALA A 170 3.23 13.05 2.68
CA ALA A 170 3.97 13.95 1.79
C ALA A 170 3.20 15.25 1.52
N LEU A 171 1.86 15.17 1.30
CA LEU A 171 1.00 16.35 1.12
C LEU A 171 0.99 17.24 2.36
N LEU A 172 0.96 16.69 3.58
CA LEU A 172 1.04 17.48 4.82
C LEU A 172 2.29 18.36 4.86
N ASN A 173 3.44 17.81 4.46
CA ASN A 173 4.69 18.55 4.42
C ASN A 173 4.76 19.52 3.23
N ALA A 174 4.28 19.11 2.06
CA ALA A 174 4.25 19.97 0.88
C ALA A 174 3.35 21.21 1.08
N VAL A 175 2.22 21.05 1.75
CA VAL A 175 1.33 22.16 2.13
C VAL A 175 2.03 23.16 3.04
N LYS A 176 2.80 22.68 4.03
CA LYS A 176 3.61 23.56 4.90
C LYS A 176 4.67 24.32 4.09
N LEU A 177 5.42 23.63 3.23
CA LEU A 177 6.48 24.21 2.42
C LEU A 177 5.96 25.28 1.43
N THR A 178 4.78 25.08 0.87
CA THR A 178 4.18 25.99 -0.10
C THR A 178 3.32 27.09 0.53
N GLY A 179 3.11 27.06 1.85
CA GLY A 179 2.24 28.00 2.54
C GLY A 179 0.76 27.89 2.17
N LYS A 180 0.35 26.83 1.50
CA LYS A 180 -1.04 26.57 1.13
C LYS A 180 -1.86 26.20 2.38
N LYS A 181 -3.19 26.35 2.31
CA LYS A 181 -4.06 26.09 3.44
C LYS A 181 -4.80 24.75 3.28
N MET A 182 -4.77 23.95 4.32
CA MET A 182 -5.60 22.75 4.42
C MET A 182 -7.09 23.14 4.28
N GLY A 183 -7.84 22.31 3.56
CA GLY A 183 -9.27 22.51 3.29
C GLY A 183 -9.57 23.36 2.05
N GLU A 184 -8.58 24.07 1.49
CA GLU A 184 -8.77 24.99 0.36
C GLU A 184 -8.11 24.50 -0.94
N LEU A 185 -7.39 23.34 -0.91
CA LEU A 185 -6.66 22.86 -2.07
C LEU A 185 -7.59 22.28 -3.15
N LYS A 186 -7.21 22.51 -4.41
CA LYS A 186 -7.71 21.78 -5.56
C LYS A 186 -6.70 20.68 -5.91
N ILE A 187 -7.06 19.43 -5.69
CA ILE A 187 -6.19 18.27 -5.86
C ILE A 187 -6.68 17.43 -7.03
N VAL A 188 -5.79 17.15 -7.97
CA VAL A 188 -6.05 16.26 -9.10
C VAL A 188 -5.34 14.93 -8.86
N ILE A 189 -6.08 13.83 -8.93
CA ILE A 189 -5.54 12.47 -8.90
C ILE A 189 -5.67 11.91 -10.32
N ASN A 190 -4.55 11.56 -10.93
CA ASN A 190 -4.52 10.93 -12.25
C ASN A 190 -4.31 9.42 -12.10
N GLY A 191 -5.40 8.67 -12.19
CA GLY A 191 -5.53 7.24 -11.98
C GLY A 191 -6.71 6.92 -11.05
N ASP A 192 -7.67 6.15 -11.53
CA ASP A 192 -8.91 5.76 -10.83
C ASP A 192 -8.92 4.28 -10.43
N GLY A 193 -7.74 3.69 -10.32
CA GLY A 193 -7.50 2.32 -9.86
C GLY A 193 -7.45 2.20 -8.33
N ALA A 194 -6.81 1.13 -7.85
CA ALA A 194 -6.71 0.80 -6.42
C ALA A 194 -6.08 1.93 -5.60
N ALA A 195 -4.90 2.39 -5.99
CA ALA A 195 -4.19 3.47 -5.30
C ALA A 195 -4.96 4.80 -5.35
N GLY A 196 -5.40 5.23 -6.55
CA GLY A 196 -6.11 6.50 -6.72
C GLY A 196 -7.39 6.58 -5.92
N THR A 197 -8.16 5.49 -5.87
CA THR A 197 -9.37 5.38 -5.04
C THR A 197 -9.06 5.56 -3.55
N ALA A 198 -8.05 4.87 -3.03
CA ALA A 198 -7.69 4.94 -1.62
C ALA A 198 -7.10 6.31 -1.24
N ILE A 199 -6.28 6.90 -2.13
CA ILE A 199 -5.72 8.25 -1.95
C ILE A 199 -6.84 9.29 -1.89
N ALA A 200 -7.79 9.25 -2.82
CA ALA A 200 -8.92 10.20 -2.84
C ALA A 200 -9.72 10.13 -1.54
N LYS A 201 -10.06 8.92 -1.09
CA LYS A 201 -10.82 8.72 0.16
C LYS A 201 -10.08 9.28 1.37
N LEU A 202 -8.78 9.03 1.49
CA LEU A 202 -8.00 9.50 2.63
C LEU A 202 -7.77 11.03 2.59
N ILE A 203 -7.50 11.61 1.41
CA ILE A 203 -7.39 13.06 1.21
C ILE A 203 -8.69 13.78 1.64
N LEU A 204 -9.85 13.25 1.24
CA LEU A 204 -11.17 13.80 1.63
C LEU A 204 -11.40 13.65 3.15
N LYS A 205 -11.09 12.49 3.72
CA LYS A 205 -11.19 12.23 5.17
C LYS A 205 -10.33 13.19 6.00
N MET A 206 -9.12 13.49 5.53
CA MET A 206 -8.19 14.41 6.19
C MET A 206 -8.46 15.87 5.89
N ASN A 207 -9.51 16.16 5.11
CA ASN A 207 -9.93 17.52 4.76
C ASN A 207 -8.83 18.39 4.11
N PHE A 208 -8.16 17.87 3.09
CA PHE A 208 -7.17 18.65 2.35
C PHE A 208 -7.83 19.67 1.41
N GLY A 209 -8.99 19.37 0.85
CA GLY A 209 -9.73 20.23 -0.07
C GLY A 209 -10.57 19.46 -1.10
N GLU A 210 -10.83 20.09 -2.24
CA GLU A 210 -11.60 19.51 -3.36
C GLU A 210 -10.73 18.53 -4.13
N VAL A 211 -11.27 17.34 -4.43
CA VAL A 211 -10.60 16.28 -5.20
C VAL A 211 -11.27 16.09 -6.54
N ILE A 212 -10.47 16.05 -7.61
CA ILE A 212 -10.87 15.65 -8.96
C ILE A 212 -10.08 14.42 -9.33
N VAL A 213 -10.74 13.33 -9.69
CA VAL A 213 -10.08 12.10 -10.15
C VAL A 213 -10.21 12.01 -11.67
N CYS A 214 -9.11 11.75 -12.34
CA CYS A 214 -9.06 11.49 -13.78
C CYS A 214 -8.73 10.02 -14.04
N GLY A 215 -9.54 9.36 -14.82
CA GLY A 215 -9.31 8.02 -15.35
C GLY A 215 -9.05 8.04 -16.85
N LEU A 216 -9.12 6.87 -17.46
CA LEU A 216 -8.87 6.70 -18.91
C LEU A 216 -9.81 7.58 -19.77
N TYR A 217 -11.03 7.82 -19.31
CA TYR A 217 -12.05 8.60 -20.04
C TYR A 217 -12.18 10.05 -19.55
N GLY A 218 -11.16 10.57 -18.87
CA GLY A 218 -11.13 11.94 -18.35
C GLY A 218 -11.59 12.07 -16.90
N MET A 219 -12.07 13.25 -16.52
CA MET A 219 -12.52 13.55 -15.16
C MET A 219 -13.72 12.69 -14.78
N LEU A 220 -13.59 11.93 -13.69
CA LEU A 220 -14.68 11.13 -13.17
C LEU A 220 -15.81 12.01 -12.65
N SER A 221 -17.04 11.70 -13.03
CA SER A 221 -18.23 12.46 -12.65
C SER A 221 -19.43 11.53 -12.39
N ARG A 222 -20.29 11.93 -11.46
CA ARG A 222 -21.45 11.14 -11.00
C ARG A 222 -22.52 10.89 -12.07
N ASP A 223 -22.53 11.67 -13.14
CA ASP A 223 -23.43 11.52 -14.29
C ASP A 223 -22.88 10.63 -15.42
N MET A 224 -21.67 10.06 -15.25
CA MET A 224 -21.15 9.06 -16.18
C MET A 224 -21.93 7.75 -16.05
N GLU A 225 -22.26 7.15 -17.19
CA GLU A 225 -22.84 5.82 -17.30
C GLU A 225 -21.76 4.74 -17.14
N ASP A 226 -22.17 3.50 -16.97
CA ASP A 226 -21.31 2.28 -16.99
C ASP A 226 -20.11 2.29 -16.03
N LEU A 227 -20.21 2.99 -14.91
CA LEU A 227 -19.19 2.94 -13.85
C LEU A 227 -19.36 1.67 -13.01
N ASN A 228 -18.25 0.95 -12.81
CA ASN A 228 -18.24 -0.13 -11.82
C ASN A 228 -18.49 0.42 -10.40
N PRO A 229 -18.87 -0.40 -9.41
CA PRO A 229 -19.25 0.06 -8.07
C PRO A 229 -18.21 0.97 -7.40
N ALA A 230 -16.92 0.65 -7.50
CA ALA A 230 -15.84 1.44 -6.89
C ALA A 230 -15.70 2.82 -7.55
N ARG A 231 -15.74 2.89 -8.89
CA ARG A 231 -15.73 4.16 -9.62
C ARG A 231 -17.00 4.97 -9.37
N ARG A 232 -18.16 4.33 -9.23
CA ARG A 232 -19.42 4.99 -8.89
C ARG A 232 -19.35 5.65 -7.51
N GLU A 233 -18.84 4.93 -6.52
CA GLU A 233 -18.60 5.49 -5.19
C GLU A 233 -17.67 6.70 -5.26
N LEU A 234 -16.55 6.56 -5.94
CA LEU A 234 -15.54 7.61 -6.10
C LEU A 234 -16.10 8.85 -6.82
N ALA A 235 -16.90 8.67 -7.89
CA ALA A 235 -17.56 9.73 -8.62
C ALA A 235 -18.57 10.52 -7.75
N ASN A 236 -19.21 9.85 -6.80
CA ASN A 236 -20.14 10.50 -5.87
C ASN A 236 -19.43 11.37 -4.81
N MET A 237 -18.17 11.06 -4.50
CA MET A 237 -17.38 11.74 -3.47
C MET A 237 -16.49 12.86 -4.02
N THR A 238 -16.17 12.85 -5.32
CA THR A 238 -15.19 13.72 -5.96
C THR A 238 -15.84 14.60 -7.02
N ASN A 239 -15.08 15.56 -7.59
CA ASN A 239 -15.54 16.44 -8.65
C ASN A 239 -16.94 17.07 -8.36
N PRO A 240 -17.11 17.81 -7.26
CA PRO A 240 -18.42 18.31 -6.83
C PRO A 240 -19.06 19.25 -7.86
N LYS A 241 -18.25 19.92 -8.68
CA LYS A 241 -18.69 20.85 -9.73
C LYS A 241 -19.01 20.17 -11.06
N MET A 242 -18.87 18.84 -11.13
CA MET A 242 -19.11 18.05 -12.34
C MET A 242 -18.34 18.57 -13.55
N LEU A 243 -17.06 18.96 -13.33
CA LEU A 243 -16.17 19.40 -14.40
C LEU A 243 -15.93 18.27 -15.38
N ARG A 244 -15.73 18.62 -16.64
CA ARG A 244 -15.50 17.66 -17.73
C ARG A 244 -14.21 17.98 -18.46
N GLY A 245 -13.66 16.99 -19.11
CA GLY A 245 -12.42 17.09 -19.90
C GLY A 245 -11.37 16.07 -19.41
N ASP A 246 -10.19 16.19 -19.94
CA ASP A 246 -9.05 15.35 -19.60
C ASP A 246 -8.24 15.88 -18.39
N VAL A 247 -7.13 15.24 -18.10
CA VAL A 247 -6.23 15.64 -17.02
C VAL A 247 -5.63 17.03 -17.23
N ARG A 248 -5.43 17.47 -18.47
CA ARG A 248 -4.92 18.82 -18.81
C ARG A 248 -5.89 19.91 -18.32
N GLU A 249 -7.18 19.69 -18.57
CA GLU A 249 -8.22 20.63 -18.11
C GLU A 249 -8.34 20.60 -16.57
N ALA A 250 -8.23 19.42 -15.97
CA ALA A 250 -8.28 19.28 -14.53
C ALA A 250 -7.15 20.04 -13.82
N LEU A 251 -5.94 20.01 -14.38
CA LEU A 251 -4.75 20.63 -13.80
C LEU A 251 -4.74 22.16 -13.87
N LYS A 252 -5.56 22.81 -14.69
CA LYS A 252 -5.66 24.27 -14.72
C LYS A 252 -6.03 24.84 -13.34
N GLY A 253 -5.08 25.59 -12.75
CA GLY A 253 -5.23 26.15 -11.41
C GLY A 253 -5.31 25.13 -10.28
N ALA A 254 -4.88 23.89 -10.48
CA ALA A 254 -4.79 22.90 -9.43
C ALA A 254 -3.57 23.16 -8.51
N ASP A 255 -3.74 22.92 -7.22
CA ASP A 255 -2.69 23.09 -6.21
C ASP A 255 -1.80 21.85 -6.09
N ALA A 256 -2.37 20.66 -6.34
CA ALA A 256 -1.62 19.41 -6.28
C ALA A 256 -2.05 18.44 -7.38
N LEU A 257 -1.07 17.69 -7.90
CA LEU A 257 -1.23 16.51 -8.75
C LEU A 257 -0.67 15.30 -8.01
N VAL A 258 -1.46 14.24 -7.97
CA VAL A 258 -1.01 12.90 -7.56
C VAL A 258 -1.22 11.96 -8.75
N GLY A 259 -0.12 11.56 -9.40
CA GLY A 259 -0.10 10.60 -10.50
C GLY A 259 0.07 9.17 -9.97
N VAL A 260 -0.86 8.29 -10.30
CA VAL A 260 -0.85 6.85 -10.03
C VAL A 260 -1.41 6.10 -11.26
N SER A 261 -0.90 6.46 -12.43
CA SER A 261 -1.43 6.04 -13.72
C SER A 261 -0.37 5.42 -14.63
N ALA A 262 -0.04 6.08 -15.73
CA ALA A 262 0.88 5.59 -16.75
C ALA A 262 2.06 6.56 -16.95
N PRO A 263 3.22 6.03 -17.42
CA PRO A 263 4.39 6.85 -17.71
C PRO A 263 4.12 7.97 -18.72
N GLY A 264 4.68 9.16 -18.46
CA GLY A 264 4.79 10.23 -19.45
C GLY A 264 3.47 10.91 -19.86
N VAL A 265 2.37 10.66 -19.14
CA VAL A 265 1.05 11.24 -19.47
C VAL A 265 0.90 12.70 -19.05
N ILE A 266 1.78 13.20 -18.19
CA ILE A 266 1.79 14.59 -17.73
C ILE A 266 2.92 15.33 -18.42
N THR A 267 2.64 16.54 -18.91
CA THR A 267 3.62 17.36 -19.61
C THR A 267 4.01 18.60 -18.80
N ARG A 268 5.15 19.18 -19.13
CA ARG A 268 5.63 20.45 -18.57
C ARG A 268 4.59 21.57 -18.65
N ASP A 269 3.91 21.71 -19.80
CA ASP A 269 2.88 22.73 -20.00
C ASP A 269 1.65 22.54 -19.12
N MET A 270 1.31 21.27 -18.82
CA MET A 270 0.23 20.98 -17.87
C MET A 270 0.61 21.44 -16.46
N VAL A 271 1.86 21.21 -16.05
CA VAL A 271 2.37 21.68 -14.75
C VAL A 271 2.43 23.20 -14.68
N ALA A 272 2.82 23.86 -15.77
CA ALA A 272 2.85 25.32 -15.85
C ALA A 272 1.46 25.99 -15.67
N GLY A 273 0.39 25.23 -15.97
CA GLY A 273 -0.99 25.69 -15.73
C GLY A 273 -1.49 25.53 -14.30
N MET A 274 -0.71 24.93 -13.40
CA MET A 274 -1.06 24.73 -11.99
C MET A 274 -0.81 26.01 -11.15
N ASN A 275 -1.38 26.04 -9.96
CA ASN A 275 -1.21 27.12 -8.98
C ASN A 275 -0.07 26.75 -8.01
N ASP A 276 1.19 27.17 -8.29
CA ASP A 276 2.38 26.82 -7.48
C ASP A 276 2.38 25.31 -7.13
N GLY A 277 2.37 24.49 -8.17
CA GLY A 277 1.99 23.09 -8.11
C GLY A 277 2.83 22.21 -7.18
N ILE A 278 2.17 21.35 -6.42
CA ILE A 278 2.75 20.17 -5.77
C ILE A 278 2.54 19.00 -6.73
N VAL A 279 3.61 18.33 -7.16
CA VAL A 279 3.55 17.26 -8.15
C VAL A 279 4.13 15.97 -7.56
N PHE A 280 3.29 14.97 -7.36
CA PHE A 280 3.69 13.62 -6.96
C PHE A 280 3.42 12.66 -8.11
N ALA A 281 4.47 12.25 -8.81
CA ALA A 281 4.42 11.34 -9.96
C ALA A 281 4.89 9.95 -9.50
N MET A 282 3.94 9.05 -9.24
CA MET A 282 4.16 7.81 -8.51
C MET A 282 4.29 6.57 -9.39
N ALA A 283 4.01 6.66 -10.71
CA ALA A 283 4.14 5.52 -11.61
C ALA A 283 5.58 4.99 -11.63
N ASN A 284 5.73 3.67 -11.66
CA ASN A 284 7.02 2.98 -11.68
C ASN A 284 7.07 1.96 -12.85
N PRO A 285 8.25 1.76 -13.47
CA PRO A 285 9.55 2.36 -13.17
C PRO A 285 9.75 3.78 -13.74
N VAL A 286 8.86 4.24 -14.58
CA VAL A 286 8.89 5.59 -15.19
C VAL A 286 7.69 6.38 -14.69
N PRO A 287 7.91 7.58 -14.10
CA PRO A 287 6.82 8.39 -13.56
C PRO A 287 5.96 9.04 -14.67
N GLU A 288 4.81 9.57 -14.31
CA GLU A 288 3.91 10.32 -15.19
C GLU A 288 4.57 11.55 -15.80
N ILE A 289 5.50 12.16 -15.09
CA ILE A 289 6.39 13.22 -15.55
C ILE A 289 7.72 13.09 -14.79
N MET A 290 8.83 13.29 -15.49
CA MET A 290 10.15 13.30 -14.85
C MET A 290 10.28 14.50 -13.92
N PRO A 291 10.95 14.35 -12.75
CA PRO A 291 11.10 15.44 -11.77
C PRO A 291 11.67 16.73 -12.36
N GLU A 292 12.65 16.63 -13.25
CA GLU A 292 13.29 17.77 -13.91
C GLU A 292 12.28 18.55 -14.79
N GLU A 293 11.41 17.84 -15.49
CA GLU A 293 10.37 18.42 -16.33
C GLU A 293 9.28 19.09 -15.50
N ALA A 294 8.90 18.46 -14.35
CA ALA A 294 7.93 19.05 -13.43
C ALA A 294 8.46 20.36 -12.81
N LEU A 295 9.74 20.37 -12.39
CA LEU A 295 10.40 21.57 -11.88
C LEU A 295 10.51 22.64 -12.96
N ALA A 296 10.88 22.27 -14.20
CA ALA A 296 10.95 23.19 -15.34
C ALA A 296 9.54 23.74 -15.72
N GLY A 297 8.46 23.02 -15.40
CA GLY A 297 7.08 23.48 -15.49
C GLY A 297 6.64 24.42 -14.37
N GLY A 298 7.50 24.69 -13.37
CA GLY A 298 7.20 25.60 -12.27
C GLY A 298 6.63 24.94 -11.02
N ALA A 299 6.67 23.61 -10.92
CA ALA A 299 6.28 22.91 -9.69
C ALA A 299 7.16 23.38 -8.51
N LYS A 300 6.54 23.65 -7.37
CA LYS A 300 7.24 24.07 -6.13
C LYS A 300 7.75 22.89 -5.32
N VAL A 301 7.00 21.79 -5.33
CA VAL A 301 7.38 20.55 -4.66
C VAL A 301 7.19 19.40 -5.62
N VAL A 302 8.20 18.56 -5.78
CA VAL A 302 8.14 17.36 -6.62
C VAL A 302 8.53 16.16 -5.79
N GLY A 303 7.73 15.10 -5.86
CA GLY A 303 7.99 13.78 -5.27
C GLY A 303 7.74 12.67 -6.29
N THR A 304 8.39 11.53 -6.11
CA THR A 304 8.25 10.37 -6.99
C THR A 304 8.37 9.06 -6.21
N GLY A 305 7.85 7.97 -6.76
CA GLY A 305 8.01 6.62 -6.20
C GLY A 305 9.44 6.06 -6.29
N ARG A 306 10.32 6.67 -7.07
CA ARG A 306 11.68 6.20 -7.35
C ARG A 306 12.65 6.53 -6.21
N SER A 307 13.48 5.54 -5.85
CA SER A 307 14.48 5.65 -4.78
C SER A 307 15.76 6.41 -5.19
N ASP A 308 15.96 6.63 -6.50
CA ASP A 308 17.13 7.34 -7.05
C ASP A 308 16.90 8.86 -7.19
N TYR A 309 15.74 9.36 -6.71
CA TYR A 309 15.41 10.80 -6.65
C TYR A 309 15.19 11.26 -5.22
N HIS A 310 15.35 12.57 -5.01
CA HIS A 310 14.94 13.21 -3.76
C HIS A 310 13.41 13.17 -3.59
N ASN A 311 12.93 13.22 -2.34
CA ASN A 311 11.51 13.15 -2.00
C ASN A 311 10.83 11.87 -2.51
N GLN A 312 11.45 10.73 -2.22
CA GLN A 312 10.82 9.45 -2.50
C GLN A 312 9.54 9.29 -1.68
N ILE A 313 8.44 8.96 -2.36
CA ILE A 313 7.16 8.63 -1.76
C ILE A 313 6.93 7.13 -1.97
N ASN A 314 7.13 6.35 -0.91
CA ASN A 314 7.07 4.89 -1.00
C ASN A 314 6.37 4.32 0.24
N ASN A 315 5.48 3.35 0.03
CA ASN A 315 4.71 2.68 1.08
C ASN A 315 5.58 1.95 2.12
N VAL A 316 6.85 1.67 1.82
CA VAL A 316 7.82 1.12 2.80
C VAL A 316 7.95 1.97 4.06
N LEU A 317 7.69 3.26 3.97
CA LEU A 317 7.67 4.15 5.13
C LEU A 317 6.49 3.88 6.09
N VAL A 318 5.51 3.11 5.66
CA VAL A 318 4.22 2.93 6.35
C VAL A 318 3.99 1.50 6.79
N PHE A 319 3.98 0.52 5.86
CA PHE A 319 3.45 -0.82 6.15
C PHE A 319 4.19 -1.55 7.28
N PRO A 320 5.51 -1.46 7.47
CA PRO A 320 6.15 -2.15 8.58
C PRO A 320 5.70 -1.60 9.94
N GLY A 321 5.57 -0.27 10.03
CA GLY A 321 5.20 0.44 11.25
C GLY A 321 3.73 0.25 11.62
N ILE A 322 2.82 0.37 10.65
CA ILE A 322 1.38 0.24 10.91
C ILE A 322 1.00 -1.18 11.34
N PHE A 323 1.59 -2.21 10.70
CA PHE A 323 1.40 -3.60 11.11
C PHE A 323 2.02 -3.88 12.49
N LYS A 324 3.23 -3.38 12.76
CA LYS A 324 3.83 -3.49 14.10
C LYS A 324 2.92 -2.91 15.17
N GLY A 325 2.36 -1.74 14.93
CA GLY A 325 1.40 -1.08 15.83
C GLY A 325 0.13 -1.90 16.01
N ALA A 326 -0.48 -2.36 14.92
CA ALA A 326 -1.70 -3.16 14.93
C ALA A 326 -1.51 -4.50 15.68
N LEU A 327 -0.42 -5.21 15.41
CA LEU A 327 -0.09 -6.47 16.10
C LEU A 327 0.16 -6.24 17.60
N LYS A 328 0.90 -5.20 17.98
CA LYS A 328 1.17 -4.86 19.37
C LYS A 328 -0.11 -4.51 20.14
N ALA A 329 -1.03 -3.79 19.51
CA ALA A 329 -2.32 -3.44 20.07
C ALA A 329 -3.34 -4.59 20.00
N ARG A 330 -3.03 -5.69 19.32
CA ARG A 330 -3.97 -6.77 18.99
C ARG A 330 -5.25 -6.22 18.34
N ALA A 331 -5.07 -5.25 17.45
CA ALA A 331 -6.17 -4.64 16.71
C ALA A 331 -6.83 -5.66 15.77
N ARG A 332 -8.16 -5.62 15.68
CA ARG A 332 -8.92 -6.46 14.75
C ARG A 332 -8.97 -5.87 13.34
N ALA A 333 -8.75 -4.56 13.23
CA ALA A 333 -8.75 -3.84 11.96
C ALA A 333 -7.77 -2.68 12.02
N ILE A 334 -7.26 -2.25 10.88
CA ILE A 334 -6.57 -0.97 10.69
C ILE A 334 -7.63 0.03 10.22
N THR A 335 -8.08 0.90 11.13
CA THR A 335 -9.16 1.85 10.88
C THR A 335 -8.69 3.09 10.12
N ASP A 336 -9.62 3.92 9.66
CA ASP A 336 -9.30 5.19 9.00
C ASP A 336 -8.57 6.15 9.94
N GLU A 337 -8.93 6.17 11.22
CA GLU A 337 -8.26 6.97 12.25
C GLU A 337 -6.80 6.51 12.45
N MET A 338 -6.55 5.21 12.38
CA MET A 338 -5.18 4.68 12.43
C MET A 338 -4.38 5.06 11.18
N ARG A 339 -5.01 5.09 10.00
CA ARG A 339 -4.37 5.53 8.74
C ARG A 339 -4.04 7.02 8.78
N GLU A 340 -4.96 7.85 9.25
CA GLU A 340 -4.72 9.28 9.45
C GLU A 340 -3.59 9.53 10.46
N ALA A 341 -3.61 8.83 11.60
CA ALA A 341 -2.56 8.93 12.61
C ALA A 341 -1.19 8.52 12.05
N ALA A 342 -1.14 7.46 11.22
CA ALA A 342 0.07 7.02 10.55
C ALA A 342 0.59 8.08 9.56
N ALA A 343 -0.28 8.70 8.76
CA ALA A 343 0.11 9.77 7.84
C ALA A 343 0.71 10.97 8.59
N ARG A 344 0.07 11.40 9.69
CA ARG A 344 0.59 12.48 10.55
C ARG A 344 1.92 12.10 11.22
N ALA A 345 2.06 10.87 11.69
CA ALA A 345 3.30 10.38 12.30
C ALA A 345 4.46 10.37 11.29
N VAL A 346 4.24 9.84 10.07
CA VAL A 346 5.26 9.86 9.01
C VAL A 346 5.63 11.29 8.63
N ALA A 347 4.65 12.18 8.47
CA ALA A 347 4.92 13.59 8.17
C ALA A 347 5.75 14.29 9.26
N SER A 348 5.58 13.92 10.52
CA SER A 348 6.27 14.54 11.66
C SER A 348 7.75 14.16 11.79
N ILE A 349 8.21 13.12 11.06
CA ILE A 349 9.62 12.71 11.06
C ILE A 349 10.51 13.75 10.35
N VAL A 350 9.93 14.46 9.37
CA VAL A 350 10.62 15.54 8.68
C VAL A 350 10.62 16.76 9.61
N SER A 351 11.80 17.10 10.13
CA SER A 351 11.99 18.32 10.92
C SER A 351 11.77 19.57 10.05
N ASN A 352 11.17 20.60 10.64
CA ASN A 352 10.98 21.91 10.01
C ASN A 352 12.31 22.57 9.67
#